data_1ffeeb8e237416d9bd484d47a36de14f
#
_entry.id   1ffeeb8e237416d9bd484d47a36de14f
#
_cell.length_a   1.000
_cell.length_b   1.000
_cell.length_c   1.000
_cell.angle_alpha   90.00
_cell.angle_beta   90.00
_cell.angle_gamma   90.00
#
_symmetry.space_group_name_H-M   'P 1'
#
loop_
_entity.id
_entity.type
_entity.pdbx_description
1 polymer ?
#
loop_
_entity_poly.entity_id
_entity_poly.type
_entity_poly.pdbx_seq_one_letter_code
_entity_poly.pdbx_strand_id
1 'polypeptide(L)'
;MQSKLTLFDCTLREVGYQTGWHFDKKFMVDMYKFAHGKGVDYMELGFFHSIQADPNRGVLRYCSEQNDEIVKLFSPIKNWTKLSAMQDIQRPLSNLLPRKESVIDAIRIITRSHETDLDVLARHVEEIQNLGYELFINFTSAGYNTIEKNIEFAQFC
;
A
#
# COMPACT_ATOMS: atom_id res chain seq x y z
N MET A 1 -18.15 1.78 23.34
CA MET A 1 -17.35 2.68 22.47
C MET A 1 -17.82 2.46 21.05
N GLN A 2 -18.30 3.48 20.36
CA GLN A 2 -18.55 3.37 18.92
C GLN A 2 -17.18 3.27 18.23
N SER A 3 -16.94 2.16 17.52
CA SER A 3 -15.75 2.02 16.66
C SER A 3 -15.83 3.08 15.56
N LYS A 4 -14.87 4.00 15.51
CA LYS A 4 -14.78 4.98 14.43
C LYS A 4 -14.53 4.20 13.13
N LEU A 5 -15.38 4.40 12.12
CA LEU A 5 -15.18 3.85 10.80
C LEU A 5 -13.91 4.49 10.18
N THR A 6 -13.01 3.66 9.64
CA THR A 6 -11.83 4.11 8.89
C THR A 6 -12.11 3.98 7.39
N LEU A 7 -11.97 5.09 6.66
CA LEU A 7 -12.16 5.13 5.21
C LEU A 7 -10.81 4.98 4.50
N PHE A 8 -10.75 4.01 3.59
CA PHE A 8 -9.56 3.67 2.81
C PHE A 8 -9.87 3.78 1.31
N ASP A 9 -9.32 4.78 0.63
CA ASP A 9 -9.48 4.99 -0.82
C ASP A 9 -8.38 4.29 -1.59
N CYS A 10 -8.74 3.42 -2.54
CA CYS A 10 -7.82 2.69 -3.40
C CYS A 10 -7.90 3.12 -4.88
N THR A 11 -8.53 4.26 -5.17
CA THR A 11 -8.83 4.66 -6.56
C THR A 11 -7.58 4.77 -7.43
N LEU A 12 -6.54 5.47 -7.00
CA LEU A 12 -5.30 5.62 -7.78
C LEU A 12 -4.61 4.26 -8.02
N ARG A 13 -4.53 3.44 -6.98
CA ARG A 13 -3.92 2.11 -7.09
C ARG A 13 -4.70 1.24 -8.08
N GLU A 14 -6.04 1.26 -8.03
CA GLU A 14 -6.90 0.41 -8.87
C GLU A 14 -6.95 0.89 -10.33
N VAL A 15 -7.13 2.20 -10.56
CA VAL A 15 -7.12 2.78 -11.90
C VAL A 15 -5.74 2.64 -12.56
N GLY A 16 -4.69 2.52 -11.78
CA GLY A 16 -3.35 2.24 -12.27
C GLY A 16 -3.25 1.01 -13.18
N TYR A 17 -4.06 -0.03 -12.95
CA TYR A 17 -4.11 -1.20 -13.85
C TYR A 17 -4.57 -0.84 -15.27
N GLN A 18 -5.41 0.18 -15.42
CA GLN A 18 -5.90 0.64 -16.74
C GLN A 18 -4.93 1.62 -17.41
N THR A 19 -4.24 2.45 -16.62
CA THR A 19 -3.38 3.53 -17.13
C THR A 19 -1.89 3.16 -17.12
N GLY A 20 -1.52 1.99 -16.63
CA GLY A 20 -0.13 1.63 -16.37
C GLY A 20 0.54 2.51 -15.30
N TRP A 21 -0.25 3.09 -14.40
CA TRP A 21 0.17 4.09 -13.38
C TRP A 21 0.75 5.38 -13.96
N HIS A 22 0.51 5.66 -15.25
CA HIS A 22 0.82 6.95 -15.86
C HIS A 22 -0.32 7.93 -15.56
N PHE A 23 -0.12 8.77 -14.57
CA PHE A 23 -1.05 9.80 -14.16
C PHE A 23 -0.45 11.18 -14.36
N ASP A 24 -1.29 12.14 -14.74
CA ASP A 24 -0.92 13.55 -14.68
C ASP A 24 -0.67 13.99 -13.23
N LYS A 25 0.38 14.78 -13.00
CA LYS A 25 0.78 15.23 -11.65
C LYS A 25 -0.32 16.03 -10.97
N LYS A 26 -1.00 16.90 -11.72
CA LYS A 26 -2.10 17.69 -11.20
C LYS A 26 -3.27 16.80 -10.79
N PHE A 27 -3.58 15.77 -11.59
CA PHE A 27 -4.64 14.82 -11.25
C PHE A 27 -4.35 14.09 -9.94
N MET A 28 -3.13 13.61 -9.72
CA MET A 28 -2.75 12.94 -8.46
C MET A 28 -2.92 13.86 -7.25
N VAL A 29 -2.49 15.13 -7.38
CA VAL A 29 -2.61 16.14 -6.32
C VAL A 29 -4.08 16.47 -6.04
N ASP A 30 -4.90 16.65 -7.08
CA ASP A 30 -6.31 16.97 -6.94
C ASP A 30 -7.09 15.81 -6.31
N MET A 31 -6.77 14.56 -6.66
CA MET A 31 -7.36 13.37 -6.03
C MET A 31 -7.04 13.31 -4.54
N TYR A 32 -5.80 13.60 -4.14
CA TYR A 32 -5.43 13.64 -2.72
C TYR A 32 -6.20 14.72 -1.95
N LYS A 33 -6.28 15.94 -2.52
CA LYS A 33 -7.05 17.04 -1.92
C LYS A 33 -8.54 16.71 -1.82
N PHE A 34 -9.09 16.04 -2.83
CA PHE A 34 -10.48 15.60 -2.81
C PHE A 34 -10.72 14.56 -1.71
N ALA A 35 -9.88 13.53 -1.62
CA ALA A 35 -9.96 12.50 -0.58
C ALA A 35 -9.90 13.12 0.81
N HIS A 36 -8.95 14.06 1.05
CA HIS A 36 -8.86 14.80 2.28
C HIS A 36 -10.14 15.59 2.58
N GLY A 37 -10.65 16.34 1.61
CA GLY A 37 -11.87 17.14 1.77
C GLY A 37 -13.15 16.32 2.02
N LYS A 38 -13.12 15.01 1.74
CA LYS A 38 -14.20 14.04 1.99
C LYS A 38 -14.02 13.21 3.25
N GLY A 39 -12.99 13.45 4.03
CA GLY A 39 -12.76 12.76 5.28
C GLY A 39 -12.19 11.35 5.14
N VAL A 40 -11.49 11.07 4.04
CA VAL A 40 -10.79 9.79 3.81
C VAL A 40 -9.58 9.72 4.72
N ASP A 41 -9.46 8.64 5.52
CA ASP A 41 -8.36 8.45 6.46
C ASP A 41 -7.07 8.00 5.74
N TYR A 42 -7.17 7.09 4.75
CA TYR A 42 -6.03 6.58 3.98
C TYR A 42 -6.32 6.65 2.48
N MET A 43 -5.33 7.08 1.71
CA MET A 43 -5.34 7.03 0.25
C MET A 43 -4.20 6.16 -0.25
N GLU A 44 -4.52 5.07 -0.95
CA GLU A 44 -3.53 4.16 -1.51
C GLU A 44 -3.10 4.61 -2.90
N LEU A 45 -1.82 4.93 -3.02
CA LEU A 45 -1.24 5.48 -4.25
C LEU A 45 -1.00 4.40 -5.31
N GLY A 46 -0.38 3.29 -4.92
CA GLY A 46 0.06 2.27 -5.86
C GLY A 46 0.81 1.14 -5.19
N PHE A 47 1.99 0.80 -5.70
CA PHE A 47 2.75 -0.36 -5.26
C PHE A 47 4.22 -0.06 -4.96
N PHE A 48 4.81 -0.90 -4.12
CA PHE A 48 6.24 -1.04 -3.95
C PHE A 48 6.76 -2.15 -4.89
N HIS A 49 6.76 -1.91 -6.19
CA HIS A 49 7.36 -2.82 -7.17
C HIS A 49 8.73 -2.33 -7.64
N SER A 50 9.55 -3.23 -8.15
CA SER A 50 10.84 -2.88 -8.78
C SER A 50 10.64 -2.49 -10.25
N ILE A 51 11.30 -1.41 -10.67
CA ILE A 51 11.36 -0.98 -12.07
C ILE A 51 11.95 -2.09 -12.95
N GLN A 52 12.93 -2.83 -12.42
CA GLN A 52 13.56 -3.92 -13.15
C GLN A 52 12.59 -5.08 -13.44
N ALA A 53 11.71 -5.38 -12.47
CA ALA A 53 10.78 -6.52 -12.57
C ALA A 53 9.51 -6.21 -13.37
N ASP A 54 9.07 -4.95 -13.42
CA ASP A 54 7.86 -4.49 -14.13
C ASP A 54 8.12 -3.12 -14.75
N PRO A 55 8.95 -3.02 -15.83
CA PRO A 55 9.36 -1.74 -16.41
C PRO A 55 8.20 -1.05 -17.14
N ASN A 56 8.41 0.22 -17.49
CA ASN A 56 7.49 1.03 -18.31
C ASN A 56 6.13 1.32 -17.64
N ARG A 57 6.12 1.51 -16.33
CA ARG A 57 4.95 1.98 -15.57
C ARG A 57 5.19 3.39 -15.03
N GLY A 58 4.13 4.05 -14.60
CA GLY A 58 4.21 5.35 -13.95
C GLY A 58 4.73 5.27 -12.51
N VAL A 59 5.08 6.45 -11.96
CA VAL A 59 5.77 6.63 -10.68
C VAL A 59 5.10 5.91 -9.50
N LEU A 60 3.76 5.83 -9.48
CA LEU A 60 3.03 5.19 -8.40
C LEU A 60 3.14 3.64 -8.38
N ARG A 61 3.70 3.05 -9.45
CA ARG A 61 4.03 1.61 -9.45
C ARG A 61 5.28 1.29 -8.63
N TYR A 62 6.16 2.27 -8.43
CA TYR A 62 7.50 2.11 -7.86
C TYR A 62 7.70 3.01 -6.63
N CYS A 63 6.77 2.97 -5.69
CA CYS A 63 6.71 3.94 -4.58
C CYS A 63 7.98 4.04 -3.73
N SER A 64 8.84 3.02 -3.67
CA SER A 64 10.14 3.11 -3.00
C SER A 64 11.22 3.66 -3.94
N GLU A 65 11.37 3.08 -5.13
CA GLU A 65 12.42 3.46 -6.09
C GLU A 65 12.20 4.86 -6.68
N GLN A 66 10.96 5.36 -6.70
CA GLN A 66 10.58 6.71 -7.14
C GLN A 66 10.16 7.62 -5.96
N ASN A 67 10.66 7.33 -4.76
CA ASN A 67 10.29 8.06 -3.55
C ASN A 67 10.47 9.58 -3.67
N ASP A 68 11.55 10.05 -4.28
CA ASP A 68 11.83 11.49 -4.43
C ASP A 68 10.74 12.21 -5.23
N GLU A 69 10.22 11.59 -6.28
CA GLU A 69 9.10 12.14 -7.08
C GLU A 69 7.81 12.20 -6.24
N ILE A 70 7.53 11.14 -5.48
CA ILE A 70 6.35 11.05 -4.63
C ILE A 70 6.42 12.06 -3.48
N VAL A 71 7.59 12.21 -2.86
CA VAL A 71 7.84 13.24 -1.83
C VAL A 71 7.62 14.64 -2.40
N LYS A 72 8.17 14.95 -3.59
CA LYS A 72 7.96 16.26 -4.24
C LYS A 72 6.49 16.56 -4.51
N LEU A 73 5.70 15.54 -4.87
CA LEU A 73 4.27 15.71 -5.17
C LEU A 73 3.42 15.92 -3.92
N PHE A 74 3.63 15.11 -2.90
CA PHE A 74 2.69 15.03 -1.78
C PHE A 74 3.14 15.76 -0.52
N SER A 75 4.45 15.91 -0.24
CA SER A 75 4.91 16.61 0.96
C SER A 75 4.36 18.03 1.09
N PRO A 76 4.28 18.85 0.01
CA PRO A 76 3.79 20.22 0.11
C PRO A 76 2.31 20.35 0.48
N ILE A 77 1.53 19.28 0.25
CA ILE A 77 0.08 19.25 0.43
C ILE A 77 -0.36 18.25 1.50
N LYS A 78 0.58 17.50 2.08
CA LYS A 78 0.29 16.46 3.08
C LYS A 78 -0.39 17.05 4.31
N ASN A 79 -1.41 16.35 4.77
CA ASN A 79 -2.23 16.71 5.92
C ASN A 79 -2.56 15.45 6.73
N TRP A 80 -3.71 15.39 7.41
CA TRP A 80 -4.12 14.25 8.24
C TRP A 80 -4.52 12.99 7.43
N THR A 81 -4.86 13.12 6.12
CA THR A 81 -5.09 11.95 5.25
C THR A 81 -3.76 11.24 5.00
N LYS A 82 -3.65 10.03 5.49
CA LYS A 82 -2.44 9.23 5.37
C LYS A 82 -2.30 8.63 3.98
N LEU A 83 -1.06 8.52 3.52
CA LEU A 83 -0.74 7.86 2.27
C LEU A 83 -0.37 6.41 2.52
N SER A 84 -0.86 5.52 1.67
CA SER A 84 -0.54 4.10 1.69
C SER A 84 -0.03 3.63 0.34
N ALA A 85 0.72 2.54 0.34
CA ALA A 85 1.05 1.80 -0.87
C ALA A 85 1.04 0.29 -0.58
N MET A 86 0.82 -0.50 -1.62
CA MET A 86 0.67 -1.95 -1.51
C MET A 86 2.00 -2.66 -1.76
N GLN A 87 2.29 -3.66 -0.95
CA GLN A 87 3.40 -4.59 -1.16
C GLN A 87 2.86 -5.99 -1.41
N ASP A 88 3.25 -6.59 -2.55
CA ASP A 88 2.96 -8.00 -2.85
C ASP A 88 4.01 -8.87 -2.16
N ILE A 89 3.56 -9.74 -1.25
CA ILE A 89 4.44 -10.65 -0.49
C ILE A 89 5.25 -11.59 -1.39
N GLN A 90 4.75 -11.89 -2.60
CA GLN A 90 5.44 -12.72 -3.58
C GLN A 90 6.47 -11.94 -4.40
N ARG A 91 6.49 -10.62 -4.28
CA ARG A 91 7.39 -9.70 -4.98
C ARG A 91 7.96 -8.67 -4.02
N PRO A 92 8.63 -9.12 -2.94
CA PRO A 92 9.17 -8.19 -1.95
C PRO A 92 10.24 -7.31 -2.59
N LEU A 93 10.27 -6.04 -2.16
CA LEU A 93 11.41 -5.18 -2.46
C LEU A 93 12.54 -5.48 -1.48
N SER A 94 13.75 -5.60 -2.00
CA SER A 94 14.95 -5.76 -1.19
C SER A 94 15.37 -4.48 -0.44
N ASN A 95 14.86 -3.32 -0.86
CA ASN A 95 15.27 -1.99 -0.36
C ASN A 95 14.06 -1.12 -0.06
N LEU A 96 13.24 -1.53 0.90
CA LEU A 96 12.17 -0.69 1.40
C LEU A 96 12.77 0.40 2.29
N LEU A 97 12.46 1.67 1.99
CA LEU A 97 12.97 2.81 2.76
C LEU A 97 12.31 2.89 4.15
N PRO A 98 13.03 3.35 5.18
CA PRO A 98 12.43 3.68 6.46
C PRO A 98 11.30 4.72 6.30
N ARG A 99 10.24 4.59 7.10
CA ARG A 99 9.08 5.51 7.09
C ARG A 99 9.48 6.99 7.18
N LYS A 100 10.51 7.31 7.97
CA LYS A 100 11.01 8.70 8.14
C LYS A 100 11.57 9.32 6.85
N GLU A 101 11.93 8.49 5.87
CA GLU A 101 12.48 8.90 4.57
C GLU A 101 11.43 8.91 3.47
N SER A 102 10.18 8.56 3.80
CA SER A 102 9.06 8.50 2.88
C SER A 102 7.92 9.41 3.30
N VAL A 103 7.09 9.83 2.34
CA VAL A 103 5.83 10.51 2.60
C VAL A 103 4.68 9.51 2.83
N ILE A 104 4.90 8.24 2.53
CA ILE A 104 3.95 7.15 2.75
C ILE A 104 3.92 6.81 4.24
N ASP A 105 2.73 6.63 4.81
CA ASP A 105 2.51 6.38 6.23
C ASP A 105 2.27 4.89 6.52
N ALA A 106 1.64 4.20 5.58
CA ALA A 106 1.19 2.83 5.77
C ALA A 106 1.54 1.93 4.59
N ILE A 107 1.81 0.67 4.89
CA ILE A 107 1.98 -0.39 3.88
C ILE A 107 0.82 -1.36 4.03
N ARG A 108 0.20 -1.71 2.90
CA ARG A 108 -0.79 -2.77 2.85
C ARG A 108 -0.19 -3.99 2.15
N ILE A 109 0.11 -5.04 2.92
CA ILE A 109 0.55 -6.31 2.36
C ILE A 109 -0.62 -6.96 1.62
N ILE A 110 -0.40 -7.34 0.37
CA ILE A 110 -1.30 -8.24 -0.35
C ILE A 110 -0.71 -9.66 -0.29
N THR A 111 -1.54 -10.59 0.13
CA THR A 111 -1.19 -12.01 0.16
C THR A 111 -2.33 -12.83 -0.42
N ARG A 112 -1.99 -13.89 -1.14
CA ARG A 112 -2.95 -14.89 -1.61
C ARG A 112 -3.01 -15.99 -0.56
N SER A 113 -4.09 -16.02 0.21
CA SER A 113 -4.22 -16.86 1.41
C SER A 113 -3.94 -18.34 1.16
N HIS A 114 -4.22 -18.89 -0.03
CA HIS A 114 -3.96 -20.29 -0.39
C HIS A 114 -2.48 -20.60 -0.74
N GLU A 115 -1.66 -19.56 -0.99
CA GLU A 115 -0.25 -19.69 -1.36
C GLU A 115 0.69 -19.11 -0.28
N THR A 116 0.13 -18.44 0.74
CA THR A 116 0.95 -17.72 1.72
C THR A 116 1.35 -18.63 2.88
N ASP A 117 2.65 -18.69 3.11
CA ASP A 117 3.26 -19.22 4.31
C ASP A 117 3.19 -18.16 5.43
N LEU A 118 2.65 -18.49 6.59
CA LEU A 118 2.50 -17.59 7.73
C LEU A 118 3.85 -17.14 8.30
N ASP A 119 4.89 -17.98 8.26
CA ASP A 119 6.23 -17.60 8.72
C ASP A 119 6.86 -16.56 7.78
N VAL A 120 6.59 -16.66 6.47
CA VAL A 120 6.99 -15.64 5.50
C VAL A 120 6.25 -14.35 5.75
N LEU A 121 4.94 -14.41 5.99
CA LEU A 121 4.13 -13.24 6.32
C LEU A 121 4.61 -12.58 7.61
N ALA A 122 4.90 -13.36 8.66
CA ALA A 122 5.39 -12.84 9.93
C ALA A 122 6.69 -12.04 9.78
N ARG A 123 7.65 -12.54 8.99
CA ARG A 123 8.91 -11.80 8.70
C ARG A 123 8.66 -10.48 7.98
N HIS A 124 7.74 -10.44 7.01
CA HIS A 124 7.39 -9.19 6.33
C HIS A 124 6.69 -8.19 7.26
N VAL A 125 5.81 -8.69 8.13
CA VAL A 125 5.15 -7.87 9.16
C VAL A 125 6.20 -7.23 10.07
N GLU A 126 7.13 -8.02 10.59
CA GLU A 126 8.21 -7.55 11.47
C GLU A 126 9.11 -6.52 10.75
N GLU A 127 9.53 -6.79 9.52
CA GLU A 127 10.34 -5.88 8.72
C GLU A 127 9.65 -4.52 8.55
N ILE A 128 8.38 -4.50 8.13
CA ILE A 128 7.62 -3.28 7.89
C ILE A 128 7.40 -2.49 9.18
N GLN A 129 7.10 -3.16 10.28
CA GLN A 129 6.94 -2.53 11.59
C GLN A 129 8.26 -1.93 12.09
N ASN A 130 9.39 -2.62 11.91
CA ASN A 130 10.73 -2.13 12.27
C ASN A 130 11.13 -0.90 11.44
N LEU A 131 10.64 -0.78 10.20
CA LEU A 131 10.81 0.41 9.37
C LEU A 131 9.89 1.57 9.78
N GLY A 132 8.96 1.36 10.71
CA GLY A 132 8.11 2.38 11.31
C GLY A 132 6.81 2.67 10.57
N TYR A 133 6.39 1.84 9.62
CA TYR A 133 5.12 1.99 8.90
C TYR A 133 3.94 1.45 9.71
N GLU A 134 2.77 2.06 9.50
CA GLU A 134 1.51 1.40 9.84
C GLU A 134 1.26 0.25 8.86
N LEU A 135 0.60 -0.80 9.34
CA LEU A 135 0.45 -2.02 8.57
C LEU A 135 -1.00 -2.44 8.42
N PHE A 136 -1.36 -2.80 7.19
CA PHE A 136 -2.60 -3.49 6.85
C PHE A 136 -2.28 -4.79 6.12
N ILE A 137 -3.06 -5.82 6.36
CA ILE A 137 -2.94 -7.10 5.65
C ILE A 137 -4.22 -7.33 4.84
N ASN A 138 -4.06 -7.60 3.55
CA ASN A 138 -5.14 -7.87 2.63
C ASN A 138 -5.08 -9.33 2.17
N PHE A 139 -5.92 -10.18 2.77
CA PHE A 139 -6.09 -11.56 2.34
C PHE A 139 -6.94 -11.63 1.08
N THR A 140 -6.30 -11.85 -0.05
CA THR A 140 -7.01 -12.12 -1.29
C THR A 140 -7.26 -13.61 -1.45
N SER A 141 -8.26 -13.96 -2.28
CA SER A 141 -8.54 -15.37 -2.60
C SER A 141 -8.97 -16.25 -1.42
N ALA A 142 -9.50 -15.66 -0.35
CA ALA A 142 -9.95 -16.39 0.84
C ALA A 142 -11.03 -17.46 0.53
N GLY A 143 -11.80 -17.29 -0.56
CA GLY A 143 -12.78 -18.29 -1.01
C GLY A 143 -12.18 -19.60 -1.53
N TYR A 144 -10.88 -19.66 -1.81
CA TYR A 144 -10.18 -20.91 -2.17
C TYR A 144 -9.65 -21.68 -0.97
N ASN A 145 -9.75 -21.13 0.22
CA ASN A 145 -9.32 -21.80 1.45
C ASN A 145 -10.46 -22.58 2.11
N THR A 146 -10.08 -23.51 3.00
CA THR A 146 -11.01 -24.04 4.00
C THR A 146 -11.33 -22.97 5.05
N ILE A 147 -12.42 -23.15 5.76
CA ILE A 147 -12.82 -22.26 6.87
C ILE A 147 -11.74 -22.22 7.94
N GLU A 148 -11.19 -23.40 8.30
CA GLU A 148 -10.14 -23.55 9.30
C GLU A 148 -8.91 -22.71 8.94
N LYS A 149 -8.47 -22.74 7.66
CA LYS A 149 -7.33 -21.94 7.21
C LYS A 149 -7.63 -20.45 7.27
N ASN A 150 -8.83 -20.02 6.92
CA ASN A 150 -9.23 -18.62 7.07
C ASN A 150 -9.25 -18.16 8.53
N ILE A 151 -9.66 -19.04 9.46
CA ILE A 151 -9.62 -18.79 10.90
C ILE A 151 -8.16 -18.66 11.38
N GLU A 152 -7.27 -19.55 10.94
CA GLU A 152 -5.83 -19.48 11.26
C GLU A 152 -5.22 -18.14 10.83
N PHE A 153 -5.52 -17.68 9.61
CA PHE A 153 -5.09 -16.37 9.15
C PHE A 153 -5.67 -15.22 9.98
N ALA A 154 -6.95 -15.29 10.33
CA ALA A 154 -7.59 -14.25 11.13
C ALA A 154 -7.03 -14.19 12.57
N GLN A 155 -6.59 -15.31 13.12
CA GLN A 155 -5.95 -15.39 14.44
C GLN A 155 -4.49 -14.89 14.43
N PHE A 156 -3.83 -14.96 13.28
CA PHE A 156 -2.48 -14.41 13.09
C PHE A 156 -2.48 -12.87 13.13
N CYS A 157 -3.54 -12.20 12.66
CA CYS A 157 -3.69 -10.74 12.63
C CYS A 157 -4.17 -10.17 13.96
#